data_eac3dce6d1607bf39804ae5549226d17
#
_entry.id   eac3dce6d1607bf39804ae5549226d17
#
_cell.length_a   1.000
_cell.length_b   1.000
_cell.length_c   1.000
_cell.angle_alpha   90.00
_cell.angle_beta   90.00
_cell.angle_gamma   90.00
#
_symmetry.space_group_name_H-M   'P 1'
#
loop_
_entity.id
_entity.type
_entity.pdbx_description
1 polymer ?
#
loop_
_entity_poly.entity_id
_entity_poly.type
_entity_poly.pdbx_seq_one_letter_code
_entity_poly.pdbx_strand_id
1 'polypeptide(L)'
;DARFAISANYTGKKGADASVGLLNDDNQEFFLTKVEYGSPSWQVSAAFASKTNGNTYDGYYHTSEGKDYSGKDLASIGLRAYWKPQETGVVPSVQVGFDMASVDEAADTNPDEMQAWMVGLGWNDLLIDGNKAGLAFGQRQHATSFKGGTKTKAYEEDNFVWEAYYTFKINDGVSVTPAIFGGEDLEADGHEVDGGVILTEFRF
;
A
#
# COMPACT_ATOMS: atom_id res chain seq x y z
N ASP A 1 -11.68 5.85 24.88
CA ASP A 1 -12.08 4.43 24.95
C ASP A 1 -11.77 3.73 23.63
N ALA A 2 -11.16 2.55 23.70
CA ALA A 2 -10.89 1.74 22.53
C ALA A 2 -12.18 1.11 21.99
N ARG A 3 -12.27 0.99 20.68
CA ARG A 3 -13.43 0.41 19.98
C ARG A 3 -12.96 -0.70 19.04
N PHE A 4 -13.85 -1.65 18.86
CA PHE A 4 -13.70 -2.71 17.89
C PHE A 4 -14.60 -2.43 16.70
N ALA A 5 -14.08 -2.65 15.48
CA ALA A 5 -14.85 -2.57 14.25
C ALA A 5 -14.51 -3.73 13.31
N ILE A 6 -15.51 -4.15 12.56
CA ILE A 6 -15.35 -5.12 11.47
C ILE A 6 -16.05 -4.57 10.23
N SER A 7 -15.43 -4.75 9.08
CA SER A 7 -16.02 -4.42 7.79
C SER A 7 -15.79 -5.54 6.79
N ALA A 8 -16.71 -5.66 5.83
CA ALA A 8 -16.60 -6.60 4.74
C ALA A 8 -17.10 -5.93 3.45
N ASN A 9 -16.41 -6.20 2.35
CA ASN A 9 -16.76 -5.72 1.02
C ASN A 9 -16.71 -6.89 0.05
N TYR A 10 -17.63 -6.89 -0.89
CA TYR A 10 -17.68 -7.85 -1.99
C TYR A 10 -17.93 -7.11 -3.30
N THR A 11 -17.22 -7.52 -4.34
CA THR A 11 -17.41 -7.00 -5.70
C THR A 11 -17.27 -8.15 -6.70
N GLY A 12 -18.24 -8.30 -7.60
CA GLY A 12 -18.21 -9.28 -8.68
C GLY A 12 -18.39 -8.59 -10.03
N LYS A 13 -17.49 -8.83 -10.97
CA LYS A 13 -17.50 -8.16 -12.29
C LYS A 13 -18.69 -8.59 -13.17
N LYS A 14 -19.10 -9.84 -13.06
CA LYS A 14 -20.20 -10.41 -13.86
C LYS A 14 -21.40 -10.79 -12.99
N GLY A 15 -21.56 -10.18 -11.84
CA GLY A 15 -22.59 -10.53 -10.88
C GLY A 15 -24.03 -10.32 -11.39
N ALA A 16 -24.22 -9.46 -12.39
CA ALA A 16 -25.53 -9.24 -13.05
C ALA A 16 -25.77 -10.17 -14.25
N ASP A 17 -24.81 -10.98 -14.65
CA ASP A 17 -24.97 -11.94 -15.74
C ASP A 17 -25.70 -13.19 -15.23
N ALA A 18 -26.85 -13.49 -15.84
CA ALA A 18 -27.67 -14.63 -15.43
C ALA A 18 -26.99 -16.00 -15.60
N SER A 19 -25.95 -16.07 -16.44
CA SER A 19 -25.18 -17.29 -16.67
C SER A 19 -24.04 -17.49 -15.67
N VAL A 20 -23.56 -16.41 -15.03
CA VAL A 20 -22.44 -16.41 -14.10
C VAL A 20 -22.92 -16.17 -12.67
N GLY A 21 -23.60 -15.05 -12.41
CA GLY A 21 -24.13 -14.71 -11.09
C GLY A 21 -23.06 -14.25 -10.09
N LEU A 22 -23.46 -14.21 -8.82
CA LEU A 22 -22.59 -13.89 -7.69
C LEU A 22 -22.06 -15.19 -7.05
N LEU A 23 -20.88 -15.13 -6.47
CA LEU A 23 -20.22 -16.26 -5.77
C LEU A 23 -20.06 -17.50 -6.67
N ASN A 24 -19.61 -17.27 -7.90
CA ASN A 24 -19.39 -18.31 -8.89
C ASN A 24 -17.92 -18.25 -9.37
N ASP A 25 -17.28 -19.40 -9.48
CA ASP A 25 -15.88 -19.54 -9.86
C ASP A 25 -15.56 -18.96 -11.24
N ASP A 26 -16.55 -18.83 -12.14
CA ASP A 26 -16.40 -18.16 -13.44
C ASP A 26 -16.45 -16.62 -13.37
N ASN A 27 -16.73 -16.06 -12.20
CA ASN A 27 -16.77 -14.63 -11.98
C ASN A 27 -15.42 -14.12 -11.49
N GLN A 28 -15.03 -12.92 -11.91
CA GLN A 28 -13.95 -12.20 -11.28
C GLN A 28 -14.49 -11.55 -10.02
N GLU A 29 -14.10 -12.07 -8.87
CA GLU A 29 -14.60 -11.64 -7.57
C GLU A 29 -13.50 -11.06 -6.70
N PHE A 30 -13.87 -10.09 -5.89
CA PHE A 30 -13.03 -9.55 -4.86
C PHE A 30 -13.80 -9.51 -3.54
N PHE A 31 -13.25 -10.13 -2.54
CA PHE A 31 -13.76 -10.09 -1.17
C PHE A 31 -12.69 -9.49 -0.27
N LEU A 32 -13.08 -8.54 0.56
CA LEU A 32 -12.23 -7.92 1.57
C LEU A 32 -12.95 -7.93 2.91
N THR A 33 -12.30 -8.44 3.93
CA THR A 33 -12.72 -8.24 5.32
C THR A 33 -11.62 -7.58 6.12
N LYS A 34 -11.99 -6.71 7.06
CA LYS A 34 -11.05 -5.98 7.91
C LYS A 34 -11.56 -5.95 9.33
N VAL A 35 -10.66 -6.17 10.27
CA VAL A 35 -10.88 -6.07 11.71
C VAL A 35 -9.99 -4.96 12.25
N GLU A 36 -10.54 -4.10 13.09
CA GLU A 36 -9.84 -2.98 13.69
C GLU A 36 -10.11 -2.93 15.19
N TYR A 37 -9.07 -2.57 15.94
CA TYR A 37 -9.18 -2.29 17.37
C TYR A 37 -8.31 -1.12 17.75
N GLY A 38 -8.85 -0.16 18.48
CA GLY A 38 -8.09 1.00 18.88
C GLY A 38 -8.93 2.17 19.36
N SER A 39 -8.25 3.30 19.47
CA SER A 39 -8.79 4.61 19.88
C SER A 39 -8.33 5.67 18.87
N PRO A 40 -8.76 6.94 19.00
CA PRO A 40 -8.25 8.03 18.16
C PRO A 40 -6.74 8.23 18.23
N SER A 41 -6.08 7.80 19.30
CA SER A 41 -4.62 7.95 19.49
C SER A 41 -3.81 6.74 19.09
N TRP A 42 -4.41 5.57 18.92
CA TRP A 42 -3.75 4.39 18.43
C TRP A 42 -4.74 3.38 17.84
N GLN A 43 -4.32 2.62 16.87
CA GLN A 43 -5.13 1.58 16.28
C GLN A 43 -4.24 0.46 15.72
N VAL A 44 -4.75 -0.74 15.78
CA VAL A 44 -4.22 -1.90 15.04
C VAL A 44 -5.33 -2.46 14.17
N SER A 45 -4.97 -2.95 12.98
CA SER A 45 -5.93 -3.59 12.09
C SER A 45 -5.29 -4.71 11.30
N ALA A 46 -6.11 -5.69 10.96
CA ALA A 46 -5.78 -6.76 10.03
C ALA A 46 -6.86 -6.82 8.96
N ALA A 47 -6.46 -6.89 7.70
CA ALA A 47 -7.33 -7.06 6.57
C ALA A 47 -6.96 -8.35 5.83
N PHE A 48 -7.96 -9.07 5.38
CA PHE A 48 -7.83 -10.20 4.48
C PHE A 48 -8.58 -9.89 3.20
N ALA A 49 -7.92 -10.09 2.06
CA ALA A 49 -8.56 -9.97 0.76
C ALA A 49 -8.33 -11.23 -0.05
N SER A 50 -9.37 -11.61 -0.81
CA SER A 50 -9.33 -12.69 -1.78
C SER A 50 -9.84 -12.17 -3.12
N LYS A 51 -9.13 -12.50 -4.18
CA LYS A 51 -9.56 -12.27 -5.55
C LYS A 51 -9.64 -13.62 -6.24
N THR A 52 -10.79 -13.92 -6.79
CA THR A 52 -11.01 -15.11 -7.58
C THR A 52 -10.95 -14.76 -9.05
N ASN A 53 -10.30 -15.59 -9.84
CA ASN A 53 -10.23 -15.44 -11.27
C ASN A 53 -9.65 -14.07 -11.69
N GLY A 54 -8.52 -13.70 -11.10
CA GLY A 54 -7.82 -12.42 -11.29
C GLY A 54 -7.63 -12.03 -12.75
N ASN A 55 -7.28 -10.80 -12.99
CA ASN A 55 -7.13 -10.31 -14.35
C ASN A 55 -5.68 -9.83 -14.60
N THR A 56 -5.30 -9.70 -15.87
CA THR A 56 -3.99 -9.29 -16.39
C THR A 56 -3.44 -8.01 -15.72
N TYR A 57 -4.33 -7.17 -15.21
CA TYR A 57 -4.01 -5.90 -14.56
C TYR A 57 -4.22 -5.91 -13.05
N ASP A 58 -4.26 -7.05 -12.42
CA ASP A 58 -4.16 -7.12 -10.97
C ASP A 58 -2.74 -6.72 -10.56
N GLY A 59 -2.54 -5.43 -10.72
CA GLY A 59 -1.32 -4.71 -10.85
C GLY A 59 -0.57 -4.50 -9.55
N TYR A 60 -0.43 -5.52 -8.79
CA TYR A 60 0.58 -5.50 -7.75
C TYR A 60 1.98 -5.71 -8.33
N TYR A 61 2.07 -6.17 -9.55
CA TYR A 61 3.31 -6.33 -10.28
C TYR A 61 3.16 -5.83 -11.70
N HIS A 62 3.51 -4.60 -11.91
CA HIS A 62 3.99 -4.17 -13.20
C HIS A 62 5.42 -4.68 -13.34
N THR A 63 5.56 -5.88 -13.83
CA THR A 63 6.80 -6.26 -14.44
C THR A 63 6.76 -5.80 -15.87
N SER A 64 7.87 -5.31 -16.40
CA SER A 64 8.05 -5.00 -17.81
C SER A 64 7.70 -6.15 -18.75
N GLU A 65 7.53 -7.35 -18.22
CA GLU A 65 7.19 -8.56 -18.95
C GLU A 65 5.70 -8.95 -18.89
N GLY A 66 4.84 -8.10 -18.31
CA GLY A 66 3.39 -8.30 -18.32
C GLY A 66 2.95 -9.66 -17.80
N LYS A 67 3.38 -10.03 -16.59
CA LYS A 67 2.98 -11.30 -15.98
C LYS A 67 1.47 -11.37 -15.85
N ASP A 68 0.89 -12.39 -16.43
CA ASP A 68 -0.54 -12.59 -16.52
C ASP A 68 -1.02 -13.46 -15.35
N TYR A 69 -1.82 -12.86 -14.47
CA TYR A 69 -2.55 -13.56 -13.40
C TYR A 69 -4.00 -13.87 -13.77
N SER A 70 -4.36 -13.74 -15.05
CA SER A 70 -5.70 -14.05 -15.53
C SER A 70 -6.08 -15.50 -15.20
N GLY A 71 -7.24 -15.66 -14.59
CA GLY A 71 -7.72 -16.97 -14.17
C GLY A 71 -7.00 -17.56 -12.95
N LYS A 72 -6.23 -16.75 -12.20
CA LYS A 72 -5.57 -17.16 -10.96
C LYS A 72 -6.25 -16.54 -9.75
N ASP A 73 -6.23 -17.28 -8.65
CA ASP A 73 -6.73 -16.80 -7.38
C ASP A 73 -5.60 -16.16 -6.58
N LEU A 74 -5.89 -15.01 -5.96
CA LEU A 74 -4.97 -14.28 -5.13
C LEU A 74 -5.56 -14.12 -3.73
N ALA A 75 -4.73 -14.36 -2.72
CA ALA A 75 -5.05 -14.05 -1.34
C ALA A 75 -4.04 -13.04 -0.78
N SER A 76 -4.51 -12.11 0.03
CA SER A 76 -3.62 -11.15 0.67
C SER A 76 -4.03 -10.85 2.12
N ILE A 77 -3.02 -10.55 2.93
CA ILE A 77 -3.17 -10.11 4.32
C ILE A 77 -2.46 -8.77 4.45
N GLY A 78 -3.16 -7.79 4.99
CA GLY A 78 -2.61 -6.48 5.33
C GLY A 78 -2.68 -6.21 6.82
N LEU A 79 -1.56 -5.83 7.41
CA LEU A 79 -1.45 -5.44 8.81
C LEU A 79 -1.11 -3.95 8.90
N ARG A 80 -1.82 -3.22 9.75
CA ARG A 80 -1.59 -1.79 9.96
C ARG A 80 -1.63 -1.46 11.45
N ALA A 81 -0.76 -0.55 11.84
CA ALA A 81 -0.85 0.07 13.16
C ALA A 81 -0.49 1.55 13.06
N TYR A 82 -1.11 2.36 13.90
CA TYR A 82 -0.66 3.73 14.14
C TYR A 82 -0.71 4.08 15.63
N TRP A 83 0.13 5.03 15.98
CA TRP A 83 0.13 5.69 17.27
C TRP A 83 0.35 7.19 17.08
N LYS A 84 -0.39 8.00 17.86
CA LYS A 84 -0.27 9.46 17.90
C LYS A 84 0.05 9.90 19.32
N PRO A 85 1.03 10.79 19.52
CA PRO A 85 1.28 11.39 20.82
C PRO A 85 0.09 12.22 21.28
N GLN A 86 -0.04 12.40 22.59
CA GLN A 86 -1.07 13.28 23.16
C GLN A 86 -0.78 14.76 22.89
N GLU A 87 0.48 15.13 22.86
CA GLU A 87 0.96 16.47 22.58
C GLU A 87 1.63 16.51 21.22
N THR A 88 1.44 17.60 20.49
CA THR A 88 2.10 17.88 19.21
C THR A 88 3.52 18.41 19.41
N GLY A 89 4.30 18.53 18.36
CA GLY A 89 5.65 19.08 18.37
C GLY A 89 6.72 18.06 18.01
N VAL A 90 7.71 17.84 18.87
CA VAL A 90 8.93 17.07 18.55
C VAL A 90 8.67 15.56 18.43
N VAL A 91 7.70 15.03 19.17
CA VAL A 91 7.38 13.60 19.14
C VAL A 91 6.48 13.29 17.94
N PRO A 92 6.92 12.44 17.00
CA PRO A 92 6.10 12.11 15.84
C PRO A 92 4.95 11.17 16.18
N SER A 93 3.89 11.23 15.40
CA SER A 93 3.01 10.09 15.20
C SER A 93 3.74 9.04 14.38
N VAL A 94 3.46 7.76 14.65
CA VAL A 94 4.07 6.62 13.96
C VAL A 94 2.97 5.81 13.30
N GLN A 95 3.19 5.40 12.07
CA GLN A 95 2.35 4.44 11.38
C GLN A 95 3.23 3.37 10.72
N VAL A 96 2.77 2.14 10.75
CA VAL A 96 3.44 1.01 10.13
C VAL A 96 2.43 0.17 9.34
N GLY A 97 2.90 -0.38 8.24
CA GLY A 97 2.13 -1.27 7.40
C GLY A 97 2.98 -2.43 6.91
N PHE A 98 2.34 -3.58 6.81
CA PHE A 98 2.92 -4.78 6.23
C PHE A 98 1.85 -5.53 5.43
N ASP A 99 2.16 -5.91 4.20
CA ASP A 99 1.29 -6.65 3.31
C ASP A 99 1.99 -7.92 2.83
N MET A 100 1.23 -8.99 2.75
CA MET A 100 1.61 -10.24 2.12
C MET A 100 0.54 -10.63 1.11
N ALA A 101 0.95 -11.16 -0.03
CA ALA A 101 0.03 -11.72 -1.01
C ALA A 101 0.59 -13.03 -1.56
N SER A 102 -0.30 -13.94 -1.90
CA SER A 102 0.01 -15.20 -2.55
C SER A 102 -0.88 -15.41 -3.76
N VAL A 103 -0.35 -16.07 -4.77
CA VAL A 103 -1.04 -16.45 -6.00
C VAL A 103 -1.17 -17.96 -6.04
N ASP A 104 -2.39 -18.46 -6.06
CA ASP A 104 -2.63 -19.89 -6.23
C ASP A 104 -2.42 -20.29 -7.70
N GLU A 105 -1.77 -21.44 -7.90
CA GLU A 105 -1.42 -21.94 -9.22
C GLU A 105 -0.67 -20.94 -10.12
N ALA A 106 0.24 -20.14 -9.55
CA ALA A 106 1.10 -19.29 -10.35
C ALA A 106 1.79 -20.08 -11.45
N ALA A 107 1.92 -19.50 -12.64
CA ALA A 107 2.67 -20.13 -13.73
C ALA A 107 4.17 -20.21 -13.39
N ASP A 108 4.89 -21.16 -13.98
CA ASP A 108 6.33 -21.31 -13.78
C ASP A 108 7.06 -19.98 -14.06
N THR A 109 8.03 -19.67 -13.20
CA THR A 109 8.80 -18.43 -13.21
C THR A 109 8.02 -17.14 -12.83
N ASN A 110 6.73 -17.24 -12.53
CA ASN A 110 5.97 -16.10 -12.03
C ASN A 110 6.10 -15.97 -10.50
N PRO A 111 6.00 -14.77 -9.95
CA PRO A 111 5.87 -14.59 -8.50
C PRO A 111 4.66 -15.37 -7.95
N ASP A 112 4.87 -16.13 -6.92
CA ASP A 112 3.81 -16.82 -6.17
C ASP A 112 3.62 -16.28 -4.75
N GLU A 113 4.62 -15.58 -4.20
CA GLU A 113 4.51 -14.83 -2.95
C GLU A 113 5.09 -13.43 -3.09
N MET A 114 4.48 -12.48 -2.38
CA MET A 114 4.80 -11.07 -2.47
C MET A 114 4.67 -10.38 -1.12
N GLN A 115 5.46 -9.35 -0.90
CA GLN A 115 5.45 -8.55 0.32
C GLN A 115 5.60 -7.06 0.03
N ALA A 116 5.09 -6.24 0.95
CA ALA A 116 5.34 -4.81 1.01
C ALA A 116 5.35 -4.37 2.48
N TRP A 117 6.10 -3.33 2.79
CA TRP A 117 6.07 -2.74 4.12
C TRP A 117 6.32 -1.24 4.06
N MET A 118 5.83 -0.53 5.06
CA MET A 118 6.06 0.90 5.20
C MET A 118 6.16 1.32 6.66
N VAL A 119 6.94 2.36 6.89
CA VAL A 119 6.98 3.13 8.14
C VAL A 119 6.78 4.60 7.79
N GLY A 120 5.86 5.26 8.49
CA GLY A 120 5.61 6.68 8.37
C GLY A 120 5.74 7.38 9.73
N LEU A 121 6.40 8.51 9.71
CA LEU A 121 6.54 9.42 10.85
C LEU A 121 5.89 10.75 10.48
N GLY A 122 5.03 11.28 11.34
CA GLY A 122 4.33 12.53 11.08
C GLY A 122 4.36 13.46 12.29
N TRP A 123 4.69 14.70 12.06
CA TRP A 123 4.72 15.75 13.07
C TRP A 123 3.67 16.80 12.79
N ASN A 124 2.96 17.23 13.82
CA ASN A 124 2.16 18.44 13.81
C ASN A 124 2.83 19.46 14.72
N ASP A 125 2.74 20.73 14.37
CA ASP A 125 3.31 21.85 15.09
C ASP A 125 4.84 21.74 15.30
N LEU A 126 5.52 21.13 14.32
CA LEU A 126 6.97 20.98 14.37
C LEU A 126 7.65 22.33 14.15
N LEU A 127 8.42 22.79 15.14
CA LEU A 127 9.14 24.06 15.22
C LEU A 127 8.25 25.32 15.26
N ILE A 128 7.14 25.36 14.53
CA ILE A 128 6.21 26.47 14.43
C ILE A 128 4.79 25.91 14.47
N ASP A 129 3.92 26.53 15.26
CA ASP A 129 2.52 26.15 15.38
C ASP A 129 1.82 26.16 14.01
N GLY A 130 1.12 25.08 13.71
CA GLY A 130 0.41 24.88 12.46
C GLY A 130 1.26 24.28 11.34
N ASN A 131 2.58 24.23 11.46
CA ASN A 131 3.44 23.55 10.49
C ASN A 131 3.41 22.03 10.70
N LYS A 132 3.68 21.30 9.62
CA LYS A 132 3.70 19.83 9.65
C LYS A 132 4.93 19.30 8.96
N ALA A 133 5.38 18.13 9.36
CA ALA A 133 6.41 17.40 8.65
C ALA A 133 6.04 15.91 8.54
N GLY A 134 6.59 15.25 7.57
CA GLY A 134 6.47 13.81 7.42
C GLY A 134 7.72 13.21 6.81
N LEU A 135 7.97 11.97 7.24
CA LEU A 135 8.96 11.08 6.67
C LEU A 135 8.31 9.72 6.49
N ALA A 136 8.36 9.18 5.31
CA ALA A 136 7.90 7.83 5.02
C ALA A 136 8.99 7.05 4.30
N PHE A 137 9.09 5.77 4.58
CA PHE A 137 9.99 4.87 3.89
C PHE A 137 9.46 3.44 3.94
N GLY A 138 9.87 2.64 2.98
CA GLY A 138 9.43 1.26 2.89
C GLY A 138 9.90 0.57 1.63
N GLN A 139 9.40 -0.62 1.44
CA GLN A 139 9.52 -1.35 0.19
C GLN A 139 8.15 -1.46 -0.47
N ARG A 140 8.09 -1.12 -1.73
CA ARG A 140 6.92 -1.40 -2.56
C ARG A 140 6.72 -2.91 -2.65
N GLN A 141 5.56 -3.31 -3.07
CA GLN A 141 5.27 -4.72 -3.23
C GLN A 141 6.29 -5.36 -4.20
N HIS A 142 6.93 -6.41 -3.74
CA HIS A 142 7.96 -7.16 -4.45
C HIS A 142 7.78 -8.65 -4.25
N ALA A 143 8.29 -9.43 -5.18
CA ALA A 143 8.25 -10.88 -5.10
C ALA A 143 9.24 -11.40 -4.06
N THR A 144 8.78 -12.26 -3.18
CA THR A 144 9.62 -12.99 -2.21
C THR A 144 9.82 -14.44 -2.60
N SER A 145 8.94 -14.98 -3.45
CA SER A 145 9.04 -16.33 -3.97
C SER A 145 8.56 -16.37 -5.43
N PHE A 146 9.11 -17.35 -6.18
CA PHE A 146 8.76 -17.61 -7.56
C PHE A 146 8.45 -19.10 -7.75
N LYS A 147 7.40 -19.39 -8.48
CA LYS A 147 7.03 -20.75 -8.84
C LYS A 147 8.20 -21.45 -9.54
N GLY A 148 8.56 -22.64 -9.05
CA GLY A 148 9.73 -23.38 -9.55
C GLY A 148 11.08 -22.86 -9.05
N GLY A 149 11.13 -21.89 -8.14
CA GLY A 149 12.36 -21.43 -7.48
C GLY A 149 13.30 -20.62 -8.36
N THR A 150 12.89 -20.20 -9.54
CA THR A 150 13.76 -19.46 -10.47
C THR A 150 13.45 -17.96 -10.41
N LYS A 151 14.35 -17.18 -9.86
CA LYS A 151 14.30 -15.71 -9.98
C LYS A 151 14.63 -15.33 -11.41
N THR A 152 13.79 -14.52 -12.04
CA THR A 152 14.17 -13.81 -13.25
C THR A 152 14.81 -12.48 -12.88
N LYS A 153 15.78 -12.01 -13.67
CA LYS A 153 16.53 -10.76 -13.41
C LYS A 153 15.66 -9.50 -13.27
N ALA A 154 14.40 -9.58 -13.68
CA ALA A 154 13.46 -8.45 -13.61
C ALA A 154 12.91 -8.17 -12.19
N TYR A 155 13.32 -8.94 -11.19
CA TYR A 155 12.79 -8.83 -9.83
C TYR A 155 13.95 -8.65 -8.86
N GLU A 156 14.42 -7.43 -8.73
CA GLU A 156 15.37 -7.11 -7.68
C GLU A 156 14.65 -6.92 -6.34
N GLU A 157 15.30 -7.41 -5.28
CA GLU A 157 14.73 -7.43 -3.93
C GLU A 157 14.69 -6.04 -3.29
N ASP A 158 15.43 -5.09 -3.87
CA ASP A 158 15.69 -3.77 -3.30
C ASP A 158 14.88 -2.69 -4.01
N ASN A 159 13.59 -2.63 -3.75
CA ASN A 159 12.70 -1.56 -4.22
C ASN A 159 12.35 -0.58 -3.09
N PHE A 160 13.33 -0.21 -2.32
CA PHE A 160 13.21 0.76 -1.25
C PHE A 160 12.81 2.13 -1.80
N VAL A 161 11.84 2.76 -1.15
CA VAL A 161 11.37 4.11 -1.48
C VAL A 161 11.24 4.94 -0.22
N TRP A 162 11.43 6.24 -0.35
CA TRP A 162 11.28 7.17 0.75
C TRP A 162 10.72 8.51 0.28
N GLU A 163 10.09 9.23 1.19
CA GLU A 163 9.60 10.59 0.98
C GLU A 163 9.78 11.38 2.28
N ALA A 164 10.18 12.64 2.14
CA ALA A 164 10.20 13.60 3.24
C ALA A 164 9.57 14.91 2.79
N TYR A 165 8.74 15.51 3.64
CA TYR A 165 8.11 16.80 3.36
C TYR A 165 8.06 17.67 4.60
N TYR A 166 7.91 18.98 4.35
CA TYR A 166 7.61 19.95 5.39
C TYR A 166 6.56 20.96 4.88
N THR A 167 5.47 21.09 5.61
CA THR A 167 4.38 22.01 5.28
C THR A 167 4.51 23.29 6.09
N PHE A 168 4.67 24.39 5.40
CA PHE A 168 4.61 25.74 5.95
C PHE A 168 3.17 26.22 5.90
N LYS A 169 2.57 26.48 7.07
CA LYS A 169 1.30 27.18 7.17
C LYS A 169 1.56 28.68 7.05
N ILE A 170 1.26 29.27 5.91
CA ILE A 170 1.46 30.71 5.66
C ILE A 170 0.36 31.51 6.39
N ASN A 171 -0.89 31.05 6.27
CA ASN A 171 -2.05 31.55 6.99
C ASN A 171 -3.17 30.48 6.99
N ASP A 172 -4.36 30.81 7.47
CA ASP A 172 -5.47 29.85 7.56
C ASP A 172 -5.99 29.38 6.18
N GLY A 173 -5.76 30.15 5.14
CA GLY A 173 -6.18 29.82 3.78
C GLY A 173 -5.05 29.35 2.85
N VAL A 174 -3.78 29.38 3.28
CA VAL A 174 -2.65 29.07 2.38
C VAL A 174 -1.60 28.26 3.10
N SER A 175 -1.20 27.15 2.47
CA SER A 175 -0.03 26.38 2.88
C SER A 175 0.87 26.04 1.69
N VAL A 176 2.18 25.85 1.95
CA VAL A 176 3.19 25.47 0.98
C VAL A 176 3.95 24.26 1.52
N THR A 177 4.04 23.21 0.72
CA THR A 177 4.68 21.95 1.11
C THR A 177 5.73 21.56 0.08
N PRO A 178 7.01 21.89 0.28
CA PRO A 178 8.09 21.21 -0.41
C PRO A 178 8.18 19.77 0.06
N ALA A 179 8.39 18.85 -0.89
CA ALA A 179 8.65 17.45 -0.65
C ALA A 179 9.79 16.97 -1.53
N ILE A 180 10.57 16.04 -1.02
CA ILE A 180 11.60 15.30 -1.75
C ILE A 180 11.32 13.80 -1.57
N PHE A 181 11.59 13.06 -2.59
CA PHE A 181 11.40 11.61 -2.58
C PHE A 181 12.46 10.93 -3.43
N GLY A 182 12.68 9.68 -3.15
CA GLY A 182 13.62 8.87 -3.90
C GLY A 182 13.37 7.39 -3.69
N GLY A 183 14.10 6.60 -4.42
CA GLY A 183 14.05 5.15 -4.31
C GLY A 183 14.53 4.46 -5.56
N GLU A 184 14.47 3.17 -5.53
CA GLU A 184 14.85 2.33 -6.65
C GLU A 184 13.69 2.20 -7.66
N ASP A 185 14.02 2.22 -8.94
CA ASP A 185 13.05 1.99 -10.00
C ASP A 185 12.61 0.51 -9.99
N LEU A 186 11.32 0.28 -10.26
CA LEU A 186 10.78 -1.07 -10.44
C LEU A 186 11.15 -1.69 -11.80
N GLU A 187 11.61 -0.87 -12.74
CA GLU A 187 12.01 -1.33 -14.05
C GLU A 187 13.49 -1.73 -14.06
N ALA A 188 13.69 -3.00 -13.92
CA ALA A 188 14.76 -3.87 -14.42
C ALA A 188 16.25 -3.56 -14.23
N ASP A 189 16.71 -2.34 -14.00
CA ASP A 189 18.14 -2.03 -14.02
C ASP A 189 18.70 -1.35 -12.74
N GLY A 190 17.93 -1.33 -11.64
CA GLY A 190 18.41 -0.79 -10.36
C GLY A 190 18.75 0.72 -10.43
N HIS A 191 18.05 1.46 -11.27
CA HIS A 191 18.20 2.91 -11.33
C HIS A 191 17.57 3.57 -10.12
N GLU A 192 18.33 4.41 -9.46
CA GLU A 192 17.79 5.31 -8.44
C GLU A 192 17.00 6.44 -9.11
N VAL A 193 15.82 6.71 -8.57
CA VAL A 193 14.97 7.83 -8.99
C VAL A 193 14.82 8.78 -7.82
N ASP A 194 15.22 10.01 -8.03
CA ASP A 194 15.04 11.10 -7.08
C ASP A 194 14.18 12.21 -7.68
N GLY A 195 13.39 12.84 -6.84
CA GLY A 195 12.53 13.91 -7.26
C GLY A 195 12.18 14.88 -6.14
N GLY A 196 11.61 15.99 -6.54
CA GLY A 196 11.06 16.96 -5.62
C GLY A 196 9.82 17.62 -6.20
N VAL A 197 8.91 18.01 -5.32
CA VAL A 197 7.68 18.71 -5.66
C VAL A 197 7.43 19.82 -4.66
N ILE A 198 6.79 20.89 -5.11
CA ILE A 198 6.26 21.95 -4.25
C ILE A 198 4.76 22.01 -4.47
N LEU A 199 4.00 21.67 -3.44
CA LEU A 199 2.55 21.76 -3.43
C LEU A 199 2.14 23.06 -2.75
N THR A 200 1.23 23.82 -3.35
CA THR A 200 0.57 24.97 -2.72
C THR A 200 -0.93 24.70 -2.63
N GLU A 201 -1.45 24.78 -1.41
CA GLU A 201 -2.88 24.57 -1.15
C GLU A 201 -3.54 25.91 -0.79
N PHE A 202 -4.69 26.19 -1.41
CA PHE A 202 -5.53 27.35 -1.11
C PHE A 202 -6.89 26.87 -0.61
N ARG A 203 -7.35 27.43 0.50
CA ARG A 203 -8.68 27.19 1.08
C ARG A 203 -9.47 28.49 1.10
N PHE A 204 -10.62 28.49 0.50
CA PHE A 204 -11.53 29.63 0.37
C PHE A 204 -12.76 29.44 1.24
#